data_223c5c02f3ff720c1fa84712cb2e2930
#
_entry.id   223c5c02f3ff720c1fa84712cb2e2930
#
_cell.length_a   1.000
_cell.length_b   1.000
_cell.length_c   1.000
_cell.angle_alpha   90.00
_cell.angle_beta   90.00
_cell.angle_gamma   90.00
#
_symmetry.space_group_name_H-M   'P 1'
#
loop_
_entity.id
_entity.type
_entity.pdbx_description
1 polymer ?
#
loop_
_entity_poly.entity_id
_entity_poly.type
_entity_poly.pdbx_seq_one_letter_code
_entity_poly.pdbx_strand_id
1 'polypeptide(L)'
;MDFFSDLLNALPGALAQGLIWGLMAIGVYITFKVLDLADLTVDGTMCTGGAVCIMLMTNGVNVWVALLCAFIAGMIAGAITGLLHTAMGIPAILAGILTQLALFSINLRIMGGKANQAINPDNYDLLVSLRNVKHLSLENPILVTLLFTAVLIALLYWFFGTELGSGIRATGANPNMSRAQGINVNRNKVLGLMISNGIVALSSALYSQYQGFADVNAGRGAIVIGLAAVIIGDVIFSRIFQNFALKLVSVSLGAVIYYVVIQIVLTLGLDSNDLKLFSALVVAIFLAVPYWKTIVLPKKKEV
;
A
#
# COMPACT_ATOMS: atom_id res chain seq x y z
N MET A 1 26.85 14.34 -18.26
CA MET A 1 25.65 14.87 -17.57
C MET A 1 25.88 14.70 -16.09
N ASP A 2 25.64 15.75 -15.30
CA ASP A 2 26.01 15.71 -13.89
C ASP A 2 24.98 14.88 -13.11
N PHE A 3 25.46 13.80 -12.49
CA PHE A 3 24.67 12.92 -11.62
C PHE A 3 23.68 13.71 -10.71
N PHE A 4 24.13 14.83 -10.17
CA PHE A 4 23.32 15.70 -9.32
C PHE A 4 22.15 16.34 -10.07
N SER A 5 22.32 16.76 -11.30
CA SER A 5 21.24 17.38 -12.09
C SER A 5 20.18 16.35 -12.48
N ASP A 6 20.61 15.14 -12.85
CA ASP A 6 19.71 14.04 -13.21
C ASP A 6 18.92 13.55 -11.99
N LEU A 7 19.57 13.44 -10.83
CA LEU A 7 18.92 13.09 -9.57
C LEU A 7 17.88 14.15 -9.16
N LEU A 8 18.23 15.44 -9.18
CA LEU A 8 17.30 16.52 -8.82
C LEU A 8 16.07 16.57 -9.74
N ASN A 9 16.26 16.26 -11.02
CA ASN A 9 15.17 16.21 -11.99
C ASN A 9 14.24 15.00 -11.80
N ALA A 10 14.74 13.91 -11.24
CA ALA A 10 13.98 12.67 -11.02
C ALA A 10 13.31 12.61 -9.62
N LEU A 11 13.83 13.36 -8.65
CA LEU A 11 13.31 13.37 -7.26
C LEU A 11 11.80 13.68 -7.15
N PRO A 12 11.21 14.66 -7.86
CA PRO A 12 9.78 14.93 -7.75
C PRO A 12 8.93 13.72 -8.16
N GLY A 13 9.35 12.97 -9.19
CA GLY A 13 8.69 11.71 -9.58
C GLY A 13 8.78 10.63 -8.52
N ALA A 14 9.95 10.46 -7.91
CA ALA A 14 10.15 9.51 -6.82
C ALA A 14 9.32 9.86 -5.59
N LEU A 15 9.20 11.16 -5.25
CA LEU A 15 8.36 11.63 -4.14
C LEU A 15 6.88 11.34 -4.40
N ALA A 16 6.37 11.67 -5.59
CA ALA A 16 4.98 11.40 -5.97
C ALA A 16 4.68 9.89 -5.89
N GLN A 17 5.54 9.08 -6.50
CA GLN A 17 5.39 7.62 -6.48
C GLN A 17 5.50 7.07 -5.06
N GLY A 18 6.45 7.55 -4.27
CA GLY A 18 6.61 7.19 -2.86
C GLY A 18 5.38 7.49 -2.00
N LEU A 19 4.71 8.63 -2.23
CA LEU A 19 3.47 8.99 -1.53
C LEU A 19 2.30 8.07 -1.94
N ILE A 20 2.15 7.76 -3.24
CA ILE A 20 1.12 6.84 -3.72
C ILE A 20 1.30 5.46 -3.09
N TRP A 21 2.51 4.92 -3.14
CA TRP A 21 2.82 3.63 -2.51
C TRP A 21 2.77 3.70 -0.97
N GLY A 22 2.93 4.89 -0.39
CA GLY A 22 2.72 5.15 1.03
C GLY A 22 1.27 4.89 1.47
N LEU A 23 0.29 5.22 0.63
CA LEU A 23 -1.11 4.85 0.85
C LEU A 23 -1.28 3.33 0.89
N MET A 24 -0.69 2.61 -0.06
CA MET A 24 -0.70 1.14 -0.07
C MET A 24 -0.03 0.57 1.19
N ALA A 25 1.12 1.11 1.58
CA ALA A 25 1.84 0.69 2.77
C ALA A 25 1.04 0.91 4.07
N ILE A 26 0.19 1.95 4.15
CA ILE A 26 -0.76 2.14 5.26
C ILE A 26 -1.77 0.99 5.30
N GLY A 27 -2.28 0.54 4.15
CA GLY A 27 -3.13 -0.66 4.07
C GLY A 27 -2.40 -1.89 4.62
N VAL A 28 -1.18 -2.15 4.15
CA VAL A 28 -0.34 -3.26 4.65
C VAL A 28 -0.03 -3.14 6.15
N TYR A 29 0.17 -1.92 6.66
CA TYR A 29 0.35 -1.69 8.10
C TYR A 29 -0.83 -2.19 8.93
N ILE A 30 -2.06 -2.01 8.44
CA ILE A 30 -3.26 -2.47 9.15
C ILE A 30 -3.28 -4.00 9.27
N THR A 31 -2.97 -4.72 8.20
CA THR A 31 -2.93 -6.20 8.26
C THR A 31 -1.73 -6.72 9.04
N PHE A 32 -0.55 -6.20 8.77
CA PHE A 32 0.70 -6.73 9.32
C PHE A 32 0.95 -6.32 10.78
N LYS A 33 0.72 -5.03 11.13
CA LYS A 33 1.03 -4.50 12.49
C LYS A 33 -0.18 -4.42 13.40
N VAL A 34 -1.38 -4.13 12.86
CA VAL A 34 -2.58 -3.96 13.70
C VAL A 34 -3.30 -5.28 13.90
N LEU A 35 -3.44 -6.11 12.86
CA LEU A 35 -4.12 -7.42 12.93
C LEU A 35 -3.19 -8.60 13.18
N ASP A 36 -1.87 -8.41 13.01
CA ASP A 36 -0.87 -9.49 13.06
C ASP A 36 -1.19 -10.64 12.07
N LEU A 37 -1.59 -10.27 10.87
CA LEU A 37 -1.92 -11.20 9.78
C LEU A 37 -1.08 -10.90 8.53
N ALA A 38 -0.43 -11.93 7.98
CA ALA A 38 0.22 -11.85 6.68
C ALA A 38 -0.83 -11.98 5.57
N ASP A 39 -1.11 -10.89 4.85
CA ASP A 39 -2.12 -10.81 3.79
C ASP A 39 -1.47 -10.69 2.41
N LEU A 40 -1.40 -11.79 1.68
CA LEU A 40 -0.88 -11.82 0.31
C LEU A 40 -1.92 -11.40 -0.75
N THR A 41 -3.16 -11.10 -0.35
CA THR A 41 -4.19 -10.56 -1.24
C THR A 41 -3.79 -9.21 -1.84
N VAL A 42 -2.96 -8.46 -1.12
CA VAL A 42 -2.45 -7.13 -1.50
C VAL A 42 -1.95 -7.09 -2.94
N ASP A 43 -1.17 -8.09 -3.37
CA ASP A 43 -0.64 -8.17 -4.75
C ASP A 43 -1.77 -8.24 -5.80
N GLY A 44 -2.82 -9.02 -5.53
CA GLY A 44 -4.00 -9.10 -6.40
C GLY A 44 -4.85 -7.83 -6.36
N THR A 45 -5.08 -7.30 -5.18
CA THR A 45 -5.91 -6.11 -4.96
C THR A 45 -5.27 -4.85 -5.56
N MET A 46 -3.93 -4.78 -5.55
CA MET A 46 -3.18 -3.71 -6.22
C MET A 46 -3.45 -3.67 -7.73
N CYS A 47 -3.62 -4.83 -8.37
CA CYS A 47 -4.06 -4.89 -9.78
C CYS A 47 -5.54 -4.55 -9.93
N THR A 48 -6.39 -5.02 -9.01
CA THR A 48 -7.86 -4.84 -9.08
C THR A 48 -8.24 -3.36 -9.02
N GLY A 49 -7.65 -2.59 -8.11
CA GLY A 49 -7.93 -1.16 -7.98
C GLY A 49 -7.66 -0.38 -9.27
N GLY A 50 -6.49 -0.62 -9.89
CA GLY A 50 -6.12 -0.01 -11.17
C GLY A 50 -7.04 -0.44 -12.32
N ALA A 51 -7.31 -1.74 -12.44
CA ALA A 51 -8.18 -2.29 -13.49
C ALA A 51 -9.59 -1.69 -13.42
N VAL A 52 -10.21 -1.68 -12.23
CA VAL A 52 -11.56 -1.11 -12.04
C VAL A 52 -11.57 0.39 -12.35
N CYS A 53 -10.62 1.14 -11.81
CA CYS A 53 -10.56 2.59 -12.01
C CYS A 53 -10.40 2.96 -13.48
N ILE A 54 -9.39 2.40 -14.17
CA ILE A 54 -9.10 2.75 -15.57
C ILE A 54 -10.26 2.30 -16.50
N MET A 55 -10.85 1.11 -16.27
CA MET A 55 -11.97 0.65 -17.09
C MET A 55 -13.23 1.50 -16.91
N LEU A 56 -13.55 1.95 -15.70
CA LEU A 56 -14.66 2.85 -15.48
C LEU A 56 -14.43 4.22 -16.12
N MET A 57 -13.22 4.77 -16.00
CA MET A 57 -12.88 6.04 -16.61
C MET A 57 -12.92 5.97 -18.14
N THR A 58 -12.42 4.89 -18.76
CA THR A 58 -12.49 4.70 -20.23
C THR A 58 -13.92 4.54 -20.73
N ASN A 59 -14.86 4.14 -19.87
CA ASN A 59 -16.29 4.12 -20.15
C ASN A 59 -17.01 5.46 -19.84
N GLY A 60 -16.27 6.53 -19.56
CA GLY A 60 -16.83 7.86 -19.30
C GLY A 60 -17.38 8.10 -17.90
N VAL A 61 -17.07 7.22 -16.94
CA VAL A 61 -17.45 7.42 -15.54
C VAL A 61 -16.53 8.45 -14.88
N ASN A 62 -17.13 9.30 -14.03
CA ASN A 62 -16.40 10.32 -13.29
C ASN A 62 -15.28 9.67 -12.40
N VAL A 63 -14.13 10.32 -12.33
CA VAL A 63 -12.94 9.84 -11.61
C VAL A 63 -13.21 9.55 -10.12
N TRP A 64 -14.02 10.37 -9.44
CA TRP A 64 -14.36 10.16 -8.03
C TRP A 64 -15.18 8.89 -7.81
N VAL A 65 -16.14 8.63 -8.72
CA VAL A 65 -16.92 7.40 -8.70
C VAL A 65 -16.05 6.20 -9.00
N ALA A 66 -15.14 6.31 -9.97
CA ALA A 66 -14.19 5.25 -10.30
C ALA A 66 -13.27 4.90 -9.12
N LEU A 67 -12.78 5.91 -8.36
CA LEU A 67 -12.01 5.70 -7.13
C LEU A 67 -12.82 5.01 -6.04
N LEU A 68 -14.07 5.43 -5.84
CA LEU A 68 -14.95 4.79 -4.85
C LEU A 68 -15.24 3.33 -5.22
N CYS A 69 -15.50 3.04 -6.50
CA CYS A 69 -15.70 1.67 -6.99
C CYS A 69 -14.45 0.82 -6.82
N ALA A 70 -13.26 1.37 -7.08
CA ALA A 70 -12.00 0.69 -6.86
C ALA A 70 -11.80 0.35 -5.37
N PHE A 71 -12.07 1.29 -4.47
CA PHE A 71 -12.03 1.06 -3.01
C PHE A 71 -12.98 -0.07 -2.59
N ILE A 72 -14.23 -0.04 -3.05
CA ILE A 72 -15.23 -1.09 -2.75
C ILE A 72 -14.78 -2.45 -3.32
N ALA A 73 -14.24 -2.50 -4.53
CA ALA A 73 -13.72 -3.73 -5.12
C ALA A 73 -12.59 -4.32 -4.25
N GLY A 74 -11.68 -3.48 -3.75
CA GLY A 74 -10.67 -3.90 -2.79
C GLY A 74 -11.26 -4.42 -1.48
N MET A 75 -12.28 -3.75 -0.94
CA MET A 75 -12.99 -4.22 0.26
C MET A 75 -13.62 -5.60 0.05
N ILE A 76 -14.20 -5.85 -1.11
CA ILE A 76 -14.77 -7.17 -1.45
C ILE A 76 -13.69 -8.23 -1.52
N ALA A 77 -12.54 -7.93 -2.14
CA ALA A 77 -11.40 -8.84 -2.18
C ALA A 77 -10.90 -9.19 -0.77
N GLY A 78 -10.74 -8.19 0.10
CA GLY A 78 -10.39 -8.41 1.51
C GLY A 78 -11.44 -9.18 2.30
N ALA A 79 -12.74 -8.97 2.02
CA ALA A 79 -13.83 -9.74 2.61
C ALA A 79 -13.74 -11.22 2.24
N ILE A 80 -13.48 -11.53 0.96
CA ILE A 80 -13.32 -12.91 0.48
C ILE A 80 -12.17 -13.59 1.21
N THR A 81 -10.99 -12.95 1.27
CA THR A 81 -9.84 -13.49 2.02
C THR A 81 -10.17 -13.69 3.50
N GLY A 82 -10.84 -12.72 4.10
CA GLY A 82 -11.27 -12.79 5.50
C GLY A 82 -12.24 -13.94 5.76
N LEU A 83 -13.18 -14.18 4.86
CA LEU A 83 -14.12 -15.31 4.95
C LEU A 83 -13.41 -16.65 4.74
N LEU A 84 -12.51 -16.77 3.77
CA LEU A 84 -11.71 -17.98 3.58
C LEU A 84 -10.90 -18.31 4.84
N HIS A 85 -10.33 -17.29 5.49
CA HIS A 85 -9.57 -17.49 6.72
C HIS A 85 -10.45 -17.83 7.94
N THR A 86 -11.56 -17.10 8.14
CA THR A 86 -12.33 -17.20 9.39
C THR A 86 -13.46 -18.21 9.35
N ALA A 87 -14.16 -18.35 8.20
CA ALA A 87 -15.28 -19.28 8.06
C ALA A 87 -14.84 -20.68 7.58
N MET A 88 -13.82 -20.74 6.70
CA MET A 88 -13.33 -22.01 6.17
C MET A 88 -12.09 -22.52 6.91
N GLY A 89 -11.52 -21.74 7.86
CA GLY A 89 -10.35 -22.15 8.64
C GLY A 89 -9.05 -22.24 7.86
N ILE A 90 -8.99 -21.66 6.64
CA ILE A 90 -7.78 -21.66 5.81
C ILE A 90 -6.71 -20.75 6.44
N PRO A 91 -5.44 -21.15 6.53
CA PRO A 91 -4.36 -20.29 7.01
C PRO A 91 -4.33 -18.95 6.24
N ALA A 92 -4.11 -17.83 6.94
CA ALA A 92 -4.25 -16.49 6.37
C ALA A 92 -3.40 -16.27 5.10
N ILE A 93 -2.14 -16.74 5.12
CA ILE A 93 -1.23 -16.68 3.96
C ILE A 93 -1.83 -17.41 2.75
N LEU A 94 -2.34 -18.63 2.98
CA LEU A 94 -2.91 -19.43 1.90
C LEU A 94 -4.22 -18.84 1.37
N ALA A 95 -5.08 -18.31 2.25
CA ALA A 95 -6.29 -17.60 1.85
C ALA A 95 -5.97 -16.38 0.96
N GLY A 96 -4.92 -15.62 1.31
CA GLY A 96 -4.43 -14.49 0.50
C GLY A 96 -3.94 -14.94 -0.89
N ILE A 97 -3.15 -16.01 -0.96
CA ILE A 97 -2.68 -16.56 -2.25
C ILE A 97 -3.86 -17.01 -3.13
N LEU A 98 -4.84 -17.70 -2.56
CA LEU A 98 -6.01 -18.16 -3.32
C LEU A 98 -6.81 -16.97 -3.88
N THR A 99 -7.04 -15.94 -3.08
CA THR A 99 -7.73 -14.73 -3.53
C THR A 99 -6.92 -14.00 -4.59
N GLN A 100 -5.60 -13.87 -4.42
CA GLN A 100 -4.71 -13.25 -5.42
C GLN A 100 -4.79 -13.98 -6.78
N LEU A 101 -4.76 -15.30 -6.79
CA LEU A 101 -4.88 -16.10 -8.03
C LEU A 101 -6.25 -15.91 -8.69
N ALA A 102 -7.32 -15.87 -7.90
CA ALA A 102 -8.67 -15.61 -8.42
C ALA A 102 -8.77 -14.19 -9.01
N LEU A 103 -8.22 -13.19 -8.31
CA LEU A 103 -8.20 -11.79 -8.75
C LEU A 103 -7.44 -11.61 -10.06
N PHE A 104 -6.38 -12.36 -10.33
CA PHE A 104 -5.67 -12.31 -11.61
C PHE A 104 -6.62 -12.55 -12.79
N SER A 105 -7.44 -13.61 -12.72
CA SER A 105 -8.41 -13.95 -13.76
C SER A 105 -9.57 -12.94 -13.85
N ILE A 106 -10.01 -12.41 -12.69
CA ILE A 106 -11.06 -11.39 -12.61
C ILE A 106 -10.57 -10.10 -13.25
N ASN A 107 -9.35 -9.66 -12.94
CA ASN A 107 -8.75 -8.44 -13.47
C ASN A 107 -8.58 -8.51 -14.99
N LEU A 108 -8.15 -9.66 -15.54
CA LEU A 108 -8.12 -9.87 -16.98
C LEU A 108 -9.50 -9.72 -17.62
N ARG A 109 -10.56 -10.23 -16.99
CA ARG A 109 -11.93 -10.08 -17.48
C ARG A 109 -12.41 -8.63 -17.42
N ILE A 110 -12.12 -7.92 -16.32
CA ILE A 110 -12.44 -6.50 -16.17
C ILE A 110 -11.78 -5.70 -17.29
N MET A 111 -10.51 -5.99 -17.63
CA MET A 111 -9.75 -5.32 -18.67
C MET A 111 -10.02 -5.85 -20.11
N GLY A 112 -11.10 -6.62 -20.30
CA GLY A 112 -11.50 -7.13 -21.62
C GLY A 112 -10.50 -8.12 -22.23
N GLY A 113 -9.81 -8.91 -21.40
CA GLY A 113 -8.82 -9.90 -21.82
C GLY A 113 -7.43 -9.32 -22.12
N LYS A 114 -7.21 -8.01 -21.90
CA LYS A 114 -5.92 -7.36 -22.12
C LYS A 114 -5.10 -7.38 -20.82
N ALA A 115 -3.80 -7.67 -20.92
CA ALA A 115 -2.90 -7.63 -19.78
C ALA A 115 -2.57 -6.19 -19.34
N ASN A 116 -2.66 -5.23 -20.28
CA ASN A 116 -2.42 -3.81 -20.03
C ASN A 116 -3.50 -2.98 -20.72
N GLN A 117 -4.05 -1.99 -20.00
CA GLN A 117 -5.04 -1.06 -20.51
C GLN A 117 -4.56 0.36 -20.27
N ALA A 118 -4.19 1.04 -21.37
CA ALA A 118 -3.78 2.45 -21.30
C ALA A 118 -4.98 3.39 -21.24
N ILE A 119 -4.77 4.54 -20.59
CA ILE A 119 -5.69 5.69 -20.60
C ILE A 119 -4.92 6.90 -21.12
N ASN A 120 -5.53 7.64 -22.05
CA ASN A 120 -4.90 8.86 -22.57
C ASN A 120 -5.22 10.04 -21.64
N PRO A 121 -4.20 10.68 -21.03
CA PRO A 121 -4.41 11.83 -20.14
C PRO A 121 -5.05 13.04 -20.83
N ASP A 122 -4.98 13.14 -22.16
CA ASP A 122 -5.56 14.27 -22.89
C ASP A 122 -7.10 14.18 -23.04
N ASN A 123 -7.65 12.96 -22.91
CA ASN A 123 -9.06 12.69 -23.13
C ASN A 123 -9.86 12.52 -21.83
N TYR A 124 -9.19 12.41 -20.69
CA TYR A 124 -9.82 12.12 -19.41
C TYR A 124 -9.24 12.99 -18.29
N ASP A 125 -10.11 13.51 -17.42
CA ASP A 125 -9.71 14.28 -16.25
C ASP A 125 -9.09 13.35 -15.20
N LEU A 126 -7.75 13.30 -15.18
CA LEU A 126 -7.00 12.54 -14.19
C LEU A 126 -6.72 13.39 -12.96
N LEU A 127 -6.94 12.86 -11.77
CA LEU A 127 -6.57 13.54 -10.51
C LEU A 127 -5.05 13.58 -10.31
N VAL A 128 -4.36 12.56 -10.79
CA VAL A 128 -2.91 12.40 -10.62
C VAL A 128 -2.31 12.00 -11.96
N SER A 129 -1.42 12.83 -12.52
CA SER A 129 -0.75 12.55 -13.79
C SER A 129 0.76 12.81 -13.68
N LEU A 130 1.56 11.93 -14.28
CA LEU A 130 3.03 12.07 -14.35
C LEU A 130 3.45 13.40 -15.02
N ARG A 131 2.64 13.92 -15.96
CA ARG A 131 2.92 15.17 -16.70
C ARG A 131 2.98 16.40 -15.79
N ASN A 132 2.18 16.43 -14.72
CA ASN A 132 2.03 17.58 -13.84
C ASN A 132 3.03 17.61 -12.68
N VAL A 133 3.94 16.63 -12.57
CA VAL A 133 4.89 16.49 -11.45
C VAL A 133 5.85 17.69 -11.33
N LYS A 134 6.22 18.30 -12.46
CA LYS A 134 7.15 19.44 -12.50
C LYS A 134 6.47 20.82 -12.47
N HIS A 135 5.15 20.87 -12.55
CA HIS A 135 4.38 22.10 -12.49
C HIS A 135 3.84 22.35 -11.09
N LEU A 136 4.10 23.52 -10.53
CA LEU A 136 3.51 24.00 -9.27
C LEU A 136 2.05 24.43 -9.52
N SER A 137 1.17 23.47 -9.73
CA SER A 137 -0.28 23.68 -9.88
C SER A 137 -1.02 22.87 -8.80
N LEU A 138 -2.31 23.16 -8.60
CA LEU A 138 -3.18 22.37 -7.72
C LEU A 138 -3.32 20.90 -8.18
N GLU A 139 -3.02 20.63 -9.44
CA GLU A 139 -3.01 19.29 -10.05
C GLU A 139 -1.66 18.56 -9.88
N ASN A 140 -0.74 19.14 -9.11
CA ASN A 140 0.54 18.48 -8.86
C ASN A 140 0.31 17.15 -8.11
N PRO A 141 0.79 16.01 -8.65
CA PRO A 141 0.61 14.70 -8.05
C PRO A 141 1.07 14.62 -6.59
N ILE A 142 2.12 15.35 -6.23
CA ILE A 142 2.64 15.38 -4.86
C ILE A 142 1.63 16.02 -3.91
N LEU A 143 1.03 17.15 -4.29
CA LEU A 143 0.04 17.84 -3.46
C LEU A 143 -1.25 17.02 -3.33
N VAL A 144 -1.74 16.47 -4.44
CA VAL A 144 -2.95 15.66 -4.44
C VAL A 144 -2.76 14.39 -3.59
N THR A 145 -1.68 13.65 -3.78
CA THR A 145 -1.42 12.42 -3.00
C THR A 145 -1.12 12.70 -1.53
N LEU A 146 -0.47 13.82 -1.22
CA LEU A 146 -0.26 14.25 0.17
C LEU A 146 -1.60 14.57 0.84
N LEU A 147 -2.50 15.27 0.15
CA LEU A 147 -3.85 15.54 0.66
C LEU A 147 -4.63 14.24 0.88
N PHE A 148 -4.62 13.31 -0.07
CA PHE A 148 -5.23 11.99 0.08
C PHE A 148 -4.66 11.23 1.29
N THR A 149 -3.34 11.25 1.46
CA THR A 149 -2.67 10.60 2.60
C THR A 149 -3.08 11.24 3.92
N ALA A 150 -3.15 12.57 4.00
CA ALA A 150 -3.56 13.28 5.20
C ALA A 150 -5.02 12.98 5.57
N VAL A 151 -5.93 13.02 4.58
CA VAL A 151 -7.35 12.69 4.78
C VAL A 151 -7.51 11.23 5.21
N LEU A 152 -6.81 10.30 4.56
CA LEU A 152 -6.85 8.88 4.92
C LEU A 152 -6.36 8.65 6.36
N ILE A 153 -5.25 9.26 6.75
CA ILE A 153 -4.72 9.16 8.12
C ILE A 153 -5.71 9.73 9.14
N ALA A 154 -6.35 10.86 8.84
CA ALA A 154 -7.37 11.45 9.71
C ALA A 154 -8.59 10.52 9.88
N LEU A 155 -9.09 9.94 8.77
CA LEU A 155 -10.20 8.97 8.78
C LEU A 155 -9.84 7.70 9.56
N LEU A 156 -8.64 7.16 9.35
CA LEU A 156 -8.18 5.97 10.07
C LEU A 156 -7.96 6.26 11.56
N TYR A 157 -7.40 7.42 11.90
CA TYR A 157 -7.25 7.82 13.30
C TYR A 157 -8.59 7.89 14.01
N TRP A 158 -9.59 8.52 13.38
CA TRP A 158 -10.95 8.56 13.90
C TRP A 158 -11.55 7.15 14.00
N PHE A 159 -11.46 6.33 12.94
CA PHE A 159 -12.02 4.99 12.90
C PHE A 159 -11.41 4.08 13.98
N PHE A 160 -10.08 4.06 14.14
CA PHE A 160 -9.40 3.25 15.14
C PHE A 160 -9.58 3.76 16.58
N GLY A 161 -10.15 4.95 16.77
CA GLY A 161 -10.66 5.47 18.03
C GLY A 161 -12.06 4.97 18.40
N THR A 162 -12.82 4.42 17.45
CA THR A 162 -14.16 3.85 17.71
C THR A 162 -14.09 2.49 18.37
N GLU A 163 -15.24 1.98 18.86
CA GLU A 163 -15.35 0.63 19.44
C GLU A 163 -14.93 -0.46 18.45
N LEU A 164 -15.34 -0.35 17.18
CA LEU A 164 -14.96 -1.31 16.14
C LEU A 164 -13.45 -1.29 15.88
N GLY A 165 -12.87 -0.11 15.76
CA GLY A 165 -11.43 0.04 15.52
C GLY A 165 -10.59 -0.42 16.71
N SER A 166 -11.01 -0.11 17.94
CA SER A 166 -10.35 -0.61 19.15
C SER A 166 -10.47 -2.13 19.27
N GLY A 167 -11.62 -2.71 18.90
CA GLY A 167 -11.83 -4.15 18.81
C GLY A 167 -10.90 -4.85 17.82
N ILE A 168 -10.65 -4.23 16.65
CA ILE A 168 -9.69 -4.73 15.65
C ILE A 168 -8.27 -4.72 16.23
N ARG A 169 -7.86 -3.63 16.89
CA ARG A 169 -6.54 -3.52 17.55
C ARG A 169 -6.37 -4.54 18.66
N ALA A 170 -7.40 -4.74 19.51
CA ALA A 170 -7.40 -5.74 20.57
C ALA A 170 -7.27 -7.16 19.99
N THR A 171 -7.99 -7.43 18.88
CA THR A 171 -7.95 -8.73 18.18
C THR A 171 -6.55 -9.07 17.69
N GLY A 172 -5.82 -8.11 17.13
CA GLY A 172 -4.45 -8.33 16.68
C GLY A 172 -3.46 -8.49 17.85
N ALA A 173 -3.64 -7.70 18.92
CA ALA A 173 -2.74 -7.78 20.08
C ALA A 173 -2.85 -9.13 20.82
N ASN A 174 -4.07 -9.63 21.07
CA ASN A 174 -4.30 -10.94 21.69
C ASN A 174 -5.70 -11.47 21.36
N PRO A 175 -5.82 -12.37 20.37
CA PRO A 175 -7.11 -12.94 19.96
C PRO A 175 -7.84 -13.70 21.07
N ASN A 176 -7.10 -14.39 21.95
CA ASN A 176 -7.70 -15.18 23.03
C ASN A 176 -8.29 -14.29 24.12
N MET A 177 -7.56 -13.25 24.51
CA MET A 177 -8.07 -12.24 25.45
C MET A 177 -9.29 -11.52 24.88
N SER A 178 -9.27 -11.16 23.61
CA SER A 178 -10.39 -10.50 22.94
C SER A 178 -11.66 -11.35 22.95
N ARG A 179 -11.54 -12.66 22.71
CA ARG A 179 -12.67 -13.61 22.84
C ARG A 179 -13.21 -13.69 24.26
N ALA A 180 -12.33 -13.71 25.25
CA ALA A 180 -12.73 -13.74 26.66
C ALA A 180 -13.50 -12.48 27.07
N GLN A 181 -13.27 -11.34 26.41
CA GLN A 181 -13.98 -10.07 26.59
C GLN A 181 -15.25 -9.97 25.72
N GLY A 182 -15.67 -11.05 25.04
CA GLY A 182 -16.87 -11.07 24.21
C GLY A 182 -16.70 -10.44 22.82
N ILE A 183 -15.47 -10.08 22.42
CA ILE A 183 -15.20 -9.48 21.11
C ILE A 183 -15.21 -10.58 20.05
N ASN A 184 -15.96 -10.35 18.95
CA ASN A 184 -15.98 -11.29 17.83
C ASN A 184 -14.72 -11.12 16.96
N VAL A 185 -13.70 -11.95 17.28
CA VAL A 185 -12.40 -11.93 16.59
C VAL A 185 -12.52 -12.18 15.09
N ASN A 186 -13.41 -13.11 14.67
CA ASN A 186 -13.58 -13.44 13.26
C ASN A 186 -14.11 -12.25 12.46
N ARG A 187 -15.15 -11.56 12.98
CA ARG A 187 -15.70 -10.35 12.37
C ARG A 187 -14.64 -9.25 12.26
N ASN A 188 -13.84 -9.05 13.30
CA ASN A 188 -12.80 -8.03 13.31
C ASN A 188 -11.67 -8.32 12.32
N LYS A 189 -11.28 -9.58 12.15
CA LYS A 189 -10.32 -9.97 11.13
C LYS A 189 -10.84 -9.68 9.71
N VAL A 190 -12.10 -10.05 9.43
CA VAL A 190 -12.71 -9.76 8.12
C VAL A 190 -12.76 -8.25 7.86
N LEU A 191 -13.25 -7.46 8.83
CA LEU A 191 -13.34 -6.00 8.70
C LEU A 191 -11.96 -5.34 8.48
N GLY A 192 -10.95 -5.77 9.21
CA GLY A 192 -9.61 -5.23 9.04
C GLY A 192 -9.00 -5.57 7.68
N LEU A 193 -9.20 -6.80 7.16
CA LEU A 193 -8.80 -7.19 5.82
C LEU A 193 -9.55 -6.40 4.74
N MET A 194 -10.85 -6.13 4.93
CA MET A 194 -11.65 -5.29 4.03
C MET A 194 -11.10 -3.87 3.94
N ILE A 195 -10.86 -3.23 5.08
CA ILE A 195 -10.36 -1.85 5.12
C ILE A 195 -8.96 -1.77 4.51
N SER A 196 -8.07 -2.69 4.87
CA SER A 196 -6.71 -2.76 4.32
C SER A 196 -6.73 -2.87 2.80
N ASN A 197 -7.42 -3.87 2.26
CA ASN A 197 -7.48 -4.11 0.83
C ASN A 197 -8.23 -3.00 0.07
N GLY A 198 -9.22 -2.34 0.70
CA GLY A 198 -9.85 -1.13 0.16
C GLY A 198 -8.84 0.00 -0.05
N ILE A 199 -7.99 0.26 0.95
CA ILE A 199 -6.93 1.27 0.87
C ILE A 199 -5.89 0.92 -0.20
N VAL A 200 -5.49 -0.35 -0.27
CA VAL A 200 -4.57 -0.84 -1.31
C VAL A 200 -5.15 -0.61 -2.71
N ALA A 201 -6.42 -0.93 -2.94
CA ALA A 201 -7.08 -0.69 -4.22
C ALA A 201 -7.21 0.81 -4.55
N LEU A 202 -7.47 1.66 -3.56
CA LEU A 202 -7.49 3.11 -3.73
C LEU A 202 -6.11 3.65 -4.15
N SER A 203 -5.05 3.19 -3.49
CA SER A 203 -3.67 3.51 -3.86
C SER A 203 -3.35 3.09 -5.30
N SER A 204 -3.77 1.88 -5.69
CA SER A 204 -3.59 1.36 -7.04
C SER A 204 -4.35 2.16 -8.09
N ALA A 205 -5.56 2.61 -7.78
CA ALA A 205 -6.35 3.46 -8.66
C ALA A 205 -5.64 4.81 -8.93
N LEU A 206 -5.02 5.41 -7.92
CA LEU A 206 -4.19 6.61 -8.07
C LEU A 206 -2.89 6.30 -8.82
N TYR A 207 -2.25 5.16 -8.53
CA TYR A 207 -1.04 4.72 -9.22
C TYR A 207 -1.26 4.51 -10.71
N SER A 208 -2.36 3.86 -11.10
CA SER A 208 -2.69 3.62 -12.50
C SER A 208 -3.01 4.92 -13.26
N GLN A 209 -3.66 5.89 -12.61
CA GLN A 209 -3.83 7.24 -13.18
C GLN A 209 -2.48 7.95 -13.36
N TYR A 210 -1.61 7.86 -12.35
CA TYR A 210 -0.27 8.45 -12.40
C TYR A 210 0.57 7.90 -13.54
N GLN A 211 0.54 6.57 -13.75
CA GLN A 211 1.28 5.89 -14.82
C GLN A 211 0.62 6.04 -16.20
N GLY A 212 -0.70 6.31 -16.24
CA GLY A 212 -1.47 6.36 -17.48
C GLY A 212 -1.88 4.99 -18.03
N PHE A 213 -1.77 3.93 -17.22
CA PHE A 213 -2.22 2.58 -17.58
C PHE A 213 -2.47 1.70 -16.35
N ALA A 214 -3.33 0.70 -16.52
CA ALA A 214 -3.46 -0.42 -15.58
C ALA A 214 -2.78 -1.67 -16.17
N ASP A 215 -2.04 -2.40 -15.34
CA ASP A 215 -1.37 -3.64 -15.71
C ASP A 215 -1.75 -4.74 -14.71
N VAL A 216 -2.12 -5.91 -15.23
CA VAL A 216 -2.50 -7.09 -14.43
C VAL A 216 -1.33 -7.64 -13.58
N ASN A 217 -0.10 -7.25 -13.91
CA ASN A 217 1.12 -7.66 -13.19
C ASN A 217 1.67 -6.56 -12.26
N ALA A 218 1.05 -5.37 -12.23
CA ALA A 218 1.55 -4.23 -11.45
C ALA A 218 1.69 -4.52 -9.94
N GLY A 219 0.85 -5.41 -9.42
CA GLY A 219 0.87 -5.79 -8.00
C GLY A 219 1.88 -6.85 -7.61
N ARG A 220 2.59 -7.47 -8.55
CA ARG A 220 3.54 -8.54 -8.22
C ARG A 220 4.71 -8.04 -7.37
N GLY A 221 4.75 -8.47 -6.11
CA GLY A 221 5.73 -8.05 -5.13
C GLY A 221 5.37 -6.74 -4.40
N ALA A 222 4.16 -6.22 -4.59
CA ALA A 222 3.69 -5.01 -3.92
C ALA A 222 3.74 -5.15 -2.39
N ILE A 223 3.36 -6.33 -1.88
CA ILE A 223 3.44 -6.61 -0.44
C ILE A 223 4.85 -6.44 0.12
N VAL A 224 5.89 -6.83 -0.63
CA VAL A 224 7.29 -6.70 -0.19
C VAL A 224 7.67 -5.23 -0.04
N ILE A 225 7.26 -4.39 -1.00
CA ILE A 225 7.47 -2.93 -0.94
C ILE A 225 6.69 -2.33 0.24
N GLY A 226 5.45 -2.76 0.44
CA GLY A 226 4.62 -2.31 1.56
C GLY A 226 5.22 -2.65 2.92
N LEU A 227 5.68 -3.89 3.09
CA LEU A 227 6.38 -4.32 4.32
C LEU A 227 7.69 -3.56 4.52
N ALA A 228 8.46 -3.33 3.46
CA ALA A 228 9.66 -2.52 3.53
C ALA A 228 9.36 -1.10 4.02
N ALA A 229 8.36 -0.45 3.45
CA ALA A 229 7.94 0.88 3.85
C ALA A 229 7.52 0.94 5.33
N VAL A 230 6.75 -0.04 5.81
CA VAL A 230 6.35 -0.18 7.22
C VAL A 230 7.58 -0.30 8.12
N ILE A 231 8.54 -1.15 7.77
CA ILE A 231 9.72 -1.40 8.60
C ILE A 231 10.70 -0.23 8.56
N ILE A 232 10.92 0.38 7.39
CA ILE A 232 11.74 1.60 7.26
C ILE A 232 11.15 2.70 8.14
N GLY A 233 9.84 2.92 8.06
CA GLY A 233 9.13 3.88 8.89
C GLY A 233 9.29 3.60 10.39
N ASP A 234 9.08 2.36 10.80
CA ASP A 234 9.25 1.94 12.20
C ASP A 234 10.70 2.13 12.68
N VAL A 235 11.70 1.70 11.91
CA VAL A 235 13.12 1.75 12.32
C VAL A 235 13.62 3.19 12.49
N ILE A 236 13.20 4.09 11.62
CA ILE A 236 13.66 5.48 11.61
C ILE A 236 12.89 6.33 12.63
N PHE A 237 11.56 6.20 12.67
CA PHE A 237 10.70 7.14 13.37
C PHE A 237 10.07 6.61 14.66
N SER A 238 10.25 5.32 15.04
CA SER A 238 9.59 4.71 16.20
C SER A 238 9.83 5.43 17.54
N ARG A 239 10.98 6.08 17.69
CA ARG A 239 11.32 6.83 18.90
C ARG A 239 10.61 8.17 18.99
N ILE A 240 10.25 8.77 17.85
CA ILE A 240 9.68 10.12 17.73
C ILE A 240 8.15 10.02 17.62
N PHE A 241 7.65 9.07 16.85
CA PHE A 241 6.24 8.92 16.51
C PHE A 241 5.58 7.81 17.33
N GLN A 242 5.09 8.15 18.54
CA GLN A 242 4.45 7.19 19.44
C GLN A 242 2.92 7.11 19.25
N ASN A 243 2.29 8.17 18.74
CA ASN A 243 0.85 8.20 18.50
C ASN A 243 0.49 7.37 17.24
N PHE A 244 -0.70 6.77 17.23
CA PHE A 244 -1.19 5.94 16.12
C PHE A 244 -1.20 6.71 14.78
N ALA A 245 -1.70 7.95 14.75
CA ALA A 245 -1.66 8.77 13.55
C ALA A 245 -0.23 9.00 13.04
N LEU A 246 0.69 9.33 13.96
CA LEU A 246 2.10 9.56 13.62
C LEU A 246 2.79 8.27 13.13
N LYS A 247 2.38 7.10 13.60
CA LYS A 247 2.86 5.81 13.06
C LYS A 247 2.40 5.60 11.62
N LEU A 248 1.19 6.00 11.25
CA LEU A 248 0.73 5.96 9.86
C LEU A 248 1.52 6.95 8.98
N VAL A 249 1.84 8.14 9.51
CA VAL A 249 2.74 9.10 8.83
C VAL A 249 4.13 8.49 8.63
N SER A 250 4.68 7.80 9.65
CA SER A 250 6.00 7.16 9.53
C SER A 250 6.04 6.09 8.42
N VAL A 251 4.96 5.34 8.26
CA VAL A 251 4.83 4.35 7.17
C VAL A 251 4.85 5.02 5.80
N SER A 252 4.09 6.11 5.63
CA SER A 252 4.09 6.87 4.38
C SER A 252 5.46 7.47 4.08
N LEU A 253 6.14 8.04 5.08
CA LEU A 253 7.52 8.53 4.94
C LEU A 253 8.50 7.39 4.62
N GLY A 254 8.31 6.21 5.21
CA GLY A 254 9.09 5.01 4.91
C GLY A 254 9.00 4.61 3.43
N ALA A 255 7.81 4.70 2.84
CA ALA A 255 7.61 4.46 1.40
C ALA A 255 8.33 5.52 0.54
N VAL A 256 8.24 6.79 0.93
CA VAL A 256 8.97 7.88 0.24
C VAL A 256 10.48 7.64 0.28
N ILE A 257 11.02 7.30 1.45
CA ILE A 257 12.46 6.98 1.59
C ILE A 257 12.84 5.80 0.71
N TYR A 258 12.04 4.74 0.68
CA TYR A 258 12.27 3.58 -0.17
C TYR A 258 12.37 3.99 -1.65
N TYR A 259 11.41 4.79 -2.16
CA TYR A 259 11.42 5.21 -3.57
C TYR A 259 12.55 6.19 -3.90
N VAL A 260 12.94 7.06 -2.96
CA VAL A 260 14.12 7.92 -3.12
C VAL A 260 15.40 7.07 -3.23
N VAL A 261 15.55 6.04 -2.40
CA VAL A 261 16.70 5.11 -2.49
C VAL A 261 16.72 4.39 -3.83
N ILE A 262 15.58 3.87 -4.30
CA ILE A 262 15.48 3.24 -5.63
C ILE A 262 15.84 4.23 -6.74
N GLN A 263 15.40 5.48 -6.64
CA GLN A 263 15.71 6.52 -7.65
C GLN A 263 17.21 6.84 -7.69
N ILE A 264 17.88 6.89 -6.53
CA ILE A 264 19.34 7.07 -6.46
C ILE A 264 20.04 5.91 -7.17
N VAL A 265 19.61 4.69 -6.92
CA VAL A 265 20.17 3.47 -7.53
C VAL A 265 20.01 3.50 -9.06
N LEU A 266 18.85 3.94 -9.56
CA LEU A 266 18.62 4.12 -11.00
C LEU A 266 19.51 5.20 -11.63
N THR A 267 19.65 6.31 -10.93
CA THR A 267 20.48 7.44 -11.44
C THR A 267 21.98 7.08 -11.48
N LEU A 268 22.42 6.08 -10.71
CA LEU A 268 23.78 5.51 -10.79
C LEU A 268 24.04 4.68 -12.07
N GLY A 269 23.03 4.58 -12.96
CA GLY A 269 23.17 3.90 -14.26
C GLY A 269 22.90 2.41 -14.22
N LEU A 270 22.22 1.91 -13.18
CA LEU A 270 21.81 0.52 -13.11
C LEU A 270 20.65 0.24 -14.07
N ASP A 271 20.69 -0.92 -14.72
CA ASP A 271 19.68 -1.31 -15.70
C ASP A 271 18.30 -1.48 -15.01
N SER A 272 17.26 -0.99 -15.67
CA SER A 272 15.88 -1.12 -15.19
C SER A 272 15.42 -2.58 -15.04
N ASN A 273 16.06 -3.51 -15.75
CA ASN A 273 15.82 -4.95 -15.63
C ASN A 273 16.22 -5.50 -14.26
N ASP A 274 17.21 -4.88 -13.61
CA ASP A 274 17.73 -5.31 -12.31
C ASP A 274 17.01 -4.65 -11.13
N LEU A 275 16.03 -3.78 -11.39
CA LEU A 275 15.26 -3.07 -10.35
C LEU A 275 14.66 -4.01 -9.30
N LYS A 276 14.14 -5.17 -9.71
CA LYS A 276 13.55 -6.15 -8.77
C LYS A 276 14.60 -6.77 -7.87
N LEU A 277 15.81 -7.02 -8.39
CA LEU A 277 16.93 -7.53 -7.61
C LEU A 277 17.38 -6.49 -6.58
N PHE A 278 17.58 -5.25 -7.01
CA PHE A 278 18.00 -4.18 -6.10
C PHE A 278 16.93 -3.84 -5.07
N SER A 279 15.66 -3.82 -5.45
CA SER A 279 14.56 -3.62 -4.51
C SER A 279 14.55 -4.70 -3.43
N ALA A 280 14.76 -5.97 -3.81
CA ALA A 280 14.84 -7.07 -2.86
C ALA A 280 16.06 -6.93 -1.92
N LEU A 281 17.23 -6.52 -2.44
CA LEU A 281 18.42 -6.26 -1.64
C LEU A 281 18.21 -5.11 -0.64
N VAL A 282 17.65 -4.01 -1.09
CA VAL A 282 17.32 -2.85 -0.24
C VAL A 282 16.37 -3.28 0.89
N VAL A 283 15.32 -4.01 0.56
CA VAL A 283 14.37 -4.54 1.56
C VAL A 283 15.08 -5.47 2.54
N ALA A 284 15.91 -6.40 2.06
CA ALA A 284 16.64 -7.33 2.92
C ALA A 284 17.56 -6.61 3.91
N ILE A 285 18.27 -5.57 3.46
CA ILE A 285 19.13 -4.74 4.32
C ILE A 285 18.29 -4.06 5.42
N PHE A 286 17.18 -3.40 5.05
CA PHE A 286 16.32 -2.74 6.02
C PHE A 286 15.67 -3.71 7.02
N LEU A 287 15.28 -4.91 6.57
CA LEU A 287 14.77 -5.97 7.44
C LEU A 287 15.83 -6.51 8.41
N ALA A 288 17.10 -6.51 8.03
CA ALA A 288 18.20 -6.97 8.87
C ALA A 288 18.57 -5.95 9.97
N VAL A 289 18.31 -4.64 9.75
CA VAL A 289 18.68 -3.57 10.70
C VAL A 289 18.15 -3.80 12.13
N PRO A 290 16.87 -4.16 12.37
CA PRO A 290 16.37 -4.43 13.72
C PRO A 290 17.15 -5.55 14.42
N TYR A 291 17.44 -6.63 13.70
CA TYR A 291 18.21 -7.77 14.22
C TYR A 291 19.66 -7.37 14.55
N TRP A 292 20.35 -6.68 13.66
CA TRP A 292 21.70 -6.18 13.90
C TRP A 292 21.80 -5.23 15.09
N LYS A 293 20.78 -4.37 15.28
CA LYS A 293 20.71 -3.50 16.48
C LYS A 293 20.65 -4.31 17.78
N THR A 294 20.00 -5.47 17.79
CA THR A 294 19.94 -6.33 18.99
C THR A 294 21.28 -7.02 19.30
N ILE A 295 22.09 -7.30 18.27
CA ILE A 295 23.42 -7.91 18.43
C ILE A 295 24.45 -6.87 18.86
N VAL A 296 24.47 -5.70 18.21
CA VAL A 296 25.48 -4.66 18.42
C VAL A 296 25.23 -3.87 19.71
N LEU A 297 23.97 -3.71 20.11
CA LEU A 297 23.56 -3.05 21.35
C LEU A 297 22.86 -4.07 22.26
N PRO A 298 23.59 -4.91 22.97
CA PRO A 298 22.98 -5.81 23.95
C PRO A 298 22.25 -4.95 24.99
N LYS A 299 20.95 -5.25 25.22
CA LYS A 299 20.17 -4.59 26.26
C LYS A 299 20.99 -4.58 27.55
N LYS A 300 21.28 -3.39 28.11
CA LYS A 300 21.70 -3.27 29.50
C LYS A 300 20.68 -4.07 30.32
N LYS A 301 21.15 -5.12 30.98
CA LYS A 301 20.35 -5.84 31.99
C LYS A 301 19.93 -4.77 33.02
N GLU A 302 18.64 -4.47 33.08
CA GLU A 302 18.08 -3.82 34.25
C GLU A 302 18.25 -4.81 35.40
N VAL A 303 19.08 -4.41 36.37
CA VAL A 303 19.26 -5.06 37.67
C VAL A 303 18.12 -4.61 38.56
#